data_7feed5d5eef9dc6cd9877fa269fa17f6
#
_entry.id   7feed5d5eef9dc6cd9877fa269fa17f6
#
_cell.length_a   1.000
_cell.length_b   1.000
_cell.length_c   1.000
_cell.angle_alpha   90.00
_cell.angle_beta   90.00
_cell.angle_gamma   90.00
#
_symmetry.space_group_name_H-M   'P 1'
#
loop_
_entity.id
_entity.type
_entity.pdbx_description
1 polymer ?
#
loop_
_entity_poly.entity_id
_entity_poly.type
_entity_poly.pdbx_seq_one_letter_code
_entity_poly.pdbx_strand_id
1 'polypeptide(L)'
;MSATALVTEFLLAAEEGNIDALKACLEKGVDINATNRQKRTAIIIASLKKHYACVEFLIAAGADIDKQDQTCFNPFLIGCLTNDLTLLRIVLPANPDLDRLTRFGGVGIPPASEKGHVEI
;
A
#
# COMPACT_ATOMS: atom_id res chain seq x y z
N MET A 1 -11.51 22.53 -10.85
CA MET A 1 -11.74 21.33 -10.12
C MET A 1 -10.95 21.31 -8.86
N SER A 2 -11.53 20.89 -7.80
CA SER A 2 -10.81 20.92 -6.53
C SER A 2 -9.89 19.73 -6.41
N ALA A 3 -8.86 19.89 -5.61
CA ALA A 3 -7.93 18.80 -5.36
C ALA A 3 -8.66 17.63 -4.71
N THR A 4 -9.70 17.90 -3.93
CA THR A 4 -10.45 16.83 -3.28
C THR A 4 -11.17 15.96 -4.32
N ALA A 5 -11.74 16.57 -5.35
CA ALA A 5 -12.41 15.79 -6.39
C ALA A 5 -11.39 14.91 -7.12
N LEU A 6 -10.21 15.42 -7.37
CA LEU A 6 -9.18 14.66 -8.05
C LEU A 6 -8.71 13.50 -7.18
N VAL A 7 -8.54 13.73 -5.88
CA VAL A 7 -8.18 12.67 -4.95
C VAL A 7 -9.27 11.59 -4.92
N THR A 8 -10.54 12.00 -4.89
CA THR A 8 -11.63 11.04 -4.88
C THR A 8 -11.60 10.17 -6.12
N GLU A 9 -11.38 10.77 -7.29
CA GLU A 9 -11.28 10.02 -8.53
C GLU A 9 -10.11 9.05 -8.49
N PHE A 10 -8.98 9.50 -7.98
CA PHE A 10 -7.78 8.69 -7.91
C PHE A 10 -8.00 7.46 -7.03
N LEU A 11 -8.58 7.67 -5.85
CA LEU A 11 -8.81 6.57 -4.93
C LEU A 11 -9.89 5.61 -5.46
N LEU A 12 -10.90 6.15 -6.14
CA LEU A 12 -11.93 5.31 -6.74
C LEU A 12 -11.32 4.46 -7.84
N ALA A 13 -10.40 5.02 -8.64
CA ALA A 13 -9.73 4.25 -9.67
C ALA A 13 -8.95 3.09 -9.07
N ALA A 14 -8.32 3.30 -7.90
CA ALA A 14 -7.62 2.22 -7.23
C ALA A 14 -8.59 1.15 -6.76
N GLU A 15 -9.77 1.56 -6.31
CA GLU A 15 -10.77 0.61 -5.85
C GLU A 15 -11.33 -0.21 -6.99
N GLU A 16 -11.43 0.38 -8.17
CA GLU A 16 -11.95 -0.31 -9.35
C GLU A 16 -10.88 -1.05 -10.13
N GLY A 17 -9.62 -0.83 -9.80
CA GLY A 17 -8.53 -1.45 -10.54
C GLY A 17 -8.27 -0.80 -11.89
N ASN A 18 -8.62 0.46 -12.05
CA ASN A 18 -8.52 1.15 -13.32
C ASN A 18 -7.20 1.89 -13.41
N ILE A 19 -6.20 1.25 -13.98
CA ILE A 19 -4.86 1.82 -14.10
C ILE A 19 -4.86 3.07 -14.98
N ASP A 20 -5.63 3.08 -16.05
CA ASP A 20 -5.66 4.24 -16.92
C ASP A 20 -6.16 5.47 -16.19
N ALA A 21 -7.16 5.32 -15.33
CA ALA A 21 -7.65 6.41 -14.52
C ALA A 21 -6.61 6.85 -13.49
N LEU A 22 -5.85 5.91 -12.93
CA LEU A 22 -4.77 6.24 -12.01
C LEU A 22 -3.73 7.10 -12.72
N LYS A 23 -3.35 6.71 -13.93
CA LYS A 23 -2.38 7.46 -14.70
C LYS A 23 -2.90 8.86 -15.01
N ALA A 24 -4.15 8.96 -15.42
CA ALA A 24 -4.73 10.25 -15.78
C ALA A 24 -4.74 11.20 -14.58
N CYS A 25 -5.08 10.69 -13.40
CA CYS A 25 -5.08 11.52 -12.20
C CYS A 25 -3.68 11.96 -11.83
N LEU A 26 -2.70 11.09 -11.97
CA LEU A 26 -1.31 11.47 -11.67
C LEU A 26 -0.82 12.53 -12.65
N GLU A 27 -1.23 12.45 -13.89
CA GLU A 27 -0.88 13.47 -14.88
C GLU A 27 -1.51 14.82 -14.55
N LYS A 28 -2.62 14.80 -13.86
CA LYS A 28 -3.29 16.04 -13.43
C LYS A 28 -2.69 16.59 -12.15
N GLY A 29 -1.73 15.89 -11.57
CA GLY A 29 -1.03 16.40 -10.40
C GLY A 29 -1.55 15.92 -9.05
N VAL A 30 -2.33 14.83 -9.01
CA VAL A 30 -2.82 14.32 -7.74
C VAL A 30 -1.64 13.80 -6.93
N ASP A 31 -1.73 13.93 -5.61
CA ASP A 31 -0.70 13.39 -4.73
C ASP A 31 -0.88 11.87 -4.68
N ILE A 32 0.13 11.13 -5.09
CA ILE A 32 0.04 9.67 -5.12
C ILE A 32 -0.20 9.09 -3.73
N ASN A 33 0.17 9.83 -2.69
CA ASN A 33 -0.03 9.39 -1.30
C ASN A 33 -1.25 10.05 -0.65
N ALA A 34 -2.13 10.66 -1.42
CA ALA A 34 -3.33 11.27 -0.89
C ALA A 34 -4.24 10.21 -0.27
N THR A 35 -4.97 10.58 0.76
CA THR A 35 -5.76 9.63 1.52
C THR A 35 -7.23 10.03 1.58
N ASN A 36 -8.07 9.07 1.87
CA ASN A 36 -9.48 9.33 2.12
C ASN A 36 -9.69 9.54 3.63
N ARG A 37 -10.93 9.52 4.07
CA ARG A 37 -11.26 9.73 5.48
C ARG A 37 -10.68 8.68 6.40
N GLN A 38 -10.43 7.49 5.88
CA GLN A 38 -9.87 6.40 6.65
C GLN A 38 -8.35 6.40 6.56
N LYS A 39 -7.79 7.45 5.98
CA LYS A 39 -6.35 7.58 5.76
C LYS A 39 -5.78 6.50 4.86
N ARG A 40 -6.60 5.95 3.98
CA ARG A 40 -6.17 4.96 3.02
C ARG A 40 -5.66 5.63 1.77
N THR A 41 -4.47 5.22 1.34
CA THR A 41 -3.91 5.68 0.07
C THR A 41 -4.40 4.78 -1.05
N ALA A 42 -4.14 5.18 -2.27
CA ALA A 42 -4.53 4.36 -3.42
C ALA A 42 -3.91 2.97 -3.36
N ILE A 43 -2.64 2.88 -2.96
CA ILE A 43 -1.98 1.58 -2.92
C ILE A 43 -2.57 0.70 -1.83
N ILE A 44 -3.02 1.26 -0.72
CA ILE A 44 -3.68 0.49 0.33
C ILE A 44 -5.01 -0.04 -0.19
N ILE A 45 -5.78 0.80 -0.87
CA ILE A 45 -7.06 0.39 -1.42
C ILE A 45 -6.87 -0.71 -2.46
N ALA A 46 -5.91 -0.55 -3.36
CA ALA A 46 -5.64 -1.55 -4.38
C ALA A 46 -5.21 -2.86 -3.74
N SER A 47 -4.44 -2.81 -2.65
CA SER A 47 -4.03 -4.01 -1.95
C SER A 47 -5.21 -4.73 -1.31
N LEU A 48 -6.12 -3.97 -0.70
CA LEU A 48 -7.29 -4.57 -0.08
C LEU A 48 -8.23 -5.21 -1.11
N LYS A 49 -8.30 -4.63 -2.30
CA LYS A 49 -9.14 -5.15 -3.37
C LYS A 49 -8.42 -6.17 -4.24
N LYS A 50 -7.15 -6.42 -3.95
CA LYS A 50 -6.34 -7.40 -4.68
C LYS A 50 -6.14 -7.03 -6.15
N HIS A 51 -6.07 -5.74 -6.43
CA HIS A 51 -5.77 -5.25 -7.77
C HIS A 51 -4.24 -5.15 -7.90
N TYR A 52 -3.61 -6.28 -8.10
CA TYR A 52 -2.15 -6.37 -8.05
C TYR A 52 -1.46 -5.50 -9.10
N ALA A 53 -2.02 -5.39 -10.29
CA ALA A 53 -1.42 -4.57 -11.32
C ALA A 53 -1.41 -3.10 -10.89
N CYS A 54 -2.46 -2.65 -10.19
CA CYS A 54 -2.50 -1.30 -9.68
C CYS A 54 -1.46 -1.10 -8.59
N VAL A 55 -1.27 -2.09 -7.73
CA VAL A 55 -0.26 -2.02 -6.68
C VAL A 55 1.11 -1.88 -7.32
N GLU A 56 1.41 -2.69 -8.32
CA GLU A 56 2.70 -2.62 -9.02
C GLU A 56 2.88 -1.26 -9.69
N PHE A 57 1.85 -0.78 -10.33
CA PHE A 57 1.91 0.52 -11.00
C PHE A 57 2.19 1.63 -10.00
N LEU A 58 1.51 1.60 -8.87
CA LEU A 58 1.68 2.66 -7.85
C LEU A 58 3.07 2.61 -7.23
N ILE A 59 3.61 1.42 -7.00
CA ILE A 59 4.96 1.29 -6.49
C ILE A 59 5.95 1.87 -7.50
N ALA A 60 5.78 1.55 -8.77
CA ALA A 60 6.67 2.06 -9.82
C ALA A 60 6.55 3.58 -9.94
N ALA A 61 5.39 4.13 -9.60
CA ALA A 61 5.16 5.57 -9.67
C ALA A 61 5.64 6.30 -8.42
N GLY A 62 6.15 5.58 -7.42
CA GLY A 62 6.73 6.22 -6.24
C GLY A 62 5.83 6.30 -5.03
N ALA A 63 4.77 5.50 -4.96
CA ALA A 63 3.88 5.52 -3.80
C ALA A 63 4.62 5.11 -2.52
N ASP A 64 4.22 5.71 -1.41
CA ASP A 64 4.80 5.39 -0.11
C ASP A 64 4.15 4.11 0.41
N ILE A 65 4.88 3.00 0.35
CA ILE A 65 4.34 1.72 0.76
C ILE A 65 4.30 1.55 2.27
N ASP A 66 4.93 2.46 3.01
CA ASP A 66 4.95 2.37 4.46
C ASP A 66 3.86 3.20 5.12
N LYS A 67 3.16 4.03 4.37
CA LYS A 67 2.12 4.87 4.94
C LYS A 67 0.95 4.00 5.38
N GLN A 68 0.50 4.21 6.60
CA GLN A 68 -0.54 3.39 7.20
C GLN A 68 -1.86 4.13 7.25
N ASP A 69 -2.97 3.39 7.18
CA ASP A 69 -4.29 3.97 7.32
C ASP A 69 -4.62 4.13 8.81
N GLN A 70 -5.85 4.51 9.13
CA GLN A 70 -6.21 4.76 10.53
C GLN A 70 -6.22 3.48 11.35
N THR A 71 -6.22 2.32 10.72
CA THR A 71 -6.12 1.05 11.42
C THR A 71 -4.69 0.54 11.45
N CYS A 72 -3.75 1.35 10.99
CA CYS A 72 -2.32 1.05 10.96
C CYS A 72 -1.95 -0.02 9.94
N PHE A 73 -2.75 -0.21 8.92
CA PHE A 73 -2.46 -1.18 7.87
C PHE A 73 -1.75 -0.49 6.71
N ASN A 74 -0.80 -1.19 6.13
CA ASN A 74 -0.15 -0.79 4.88
C ASN A 74 -0.13 -2.01 3.97
N PRO A 75 0.32 -1.90 2.73
CA PRO A 75 0.27 -3.04 1.82
C PRO A 75 0.98 -4.28 2.35
N PHE A 76 2.13 -4.09 3.01
CA PHE A 76 2.85 -5.24 3.53
C PHE A 76 2.05 -5.94 4.63
N LEU A 77 1.48 -5.18 5.56
CA LEU A 77 0.67 -5.76 6.62
C LEU A 77 -0.57 -6.44 6.07
N ILE A 78 -1.19 -5.84 5.06
CA ILE A 78 -2.36 -6.44 4.42
C ILE A 78 -1.98 -7.79 3.85
N GLY A 79 -0.84 -7.88 3.18
CA GLY A 79 -0.38 -9.15 2.63
C GLY A 79 -0.13 -10.18 3.72
N CYS A 80 0.46 -9.77 4.82
CA CYS A 80 0.73 -10.69 5.92
C CYS A 80 -0.56 -11.17 6.58
N LEU A 81 -1.48 -10.24 6.84
CA LEU A 81 -2.69 -10.59 7.56
C LEU A 81 -3.66 -11.43 6.73
N THR A 82 -3.66 -11.23 5.43
CA THR A 82 -4.54 -12.00 4.55
C THR A 82 -3.84 -13.20 3.93
N ASN A 83 -2.57 -13.40 4.30
CA ASN A 83 -1.76 -14.49 3.76
C ASN A 83 -1.72 -14.42 2.23
N ASP A 84 -1.57 -13.21 1.71
CA ASP A 84 -1.60 -12.98 0.28
C ASP A 84 -0.17 -12.96 -0.25
N LEU A 85 0.29 -14.10 -0.69
CA LEU A 85 1.68 -14.23 -1.14
C LEU A 85 1.95 -13.43 -2.40
N THR A 86 0.95 -13.27 -3.25
CA THR A 86 1.11 -12.48 -4.46
C THR A 86 1.38 -11.01 -4.10
N LEU A 87 0.61 -10.47 -3.17
CA LEU A 87 0.82 -9.10 -2.74
C LEU A 87 2.19 -8.95 -2.08
N LEU A 88 2.58 -9.89 -1.25
CA LEU A 88 3.88 -9.84 -0.60
C LEU A 88 5.02 -9.86 -1.61
N ARG A 89 4.90 -10.66 -2.66
CA ARG A 89 5.92 -10.70 -3.70
C ARG A 89 6.06 -9.37 -4.42
N ILE A 90 4.96 -8.63 -4.51
CA ILE A 90 4.98 -7.33 -5.16
C ILE A 90 5.57 -6.28 -4.23
N VAL A 91 5.23 -6.32 -2.95
CA VAL A 91 5.61 -5.28 -2.01
C VAL A 91 7.04 -5.44 -1.49
N LEU A 92 7.48 -6.67 -1.26
CA LEU A 92 8.80 -6.88 -0.67
C LEU A 92 9.95 -6.27 -1.45
N PRO A 93 9.98 -6.37 -2.78
CA PRO A 93 11.06 -5.74 -3.52
C PRO A 93 11.08 -4.22 -3.40
N ALA A 94 9.96 -3.61 -2.97
CA ALA A 94 9.90 -2.18 -2.77
C ALA A 94 10.50 -1.77 -1.43
N ASN A 95 10.98 -2.74 -0.66
CA ASN A 95 11.75 -2.48 0.56
C ASN A 95 10.93 -1.80 1.66
N PRO A 96 9.86 -2.45 2.12
CA PRO A 96 9.04 -1.85 3.18
C PRO A 96 9.82 -1.69 4.47
N ASP A 97 9.40 -0.72 5.28
CA ASP A 97 10.04 -0.44 6.55
C ASP A 97 9.53 -1.42 7.61
N LEU A 98 10.27 -2.48 7.81
CA LEU A 98 9.86 -3.52 8.75
C LEU A 98 10.01 -3.08 10.20
N ASP A 99 10.80 -2.06 10.45
CA ASP A 99 10.93 -1.55 11.81
C ASP A 99 9.62 -0.93 12.30
N ARG A 100 8.84 -0.39 11.40
CA ARG A 100 7.55 0.16 11.75
C ARG A 100 6.65 -0.92 12.32
N LEU A 101 6.73 -2.11 11.77
CA LEU A 101 5.92 -3.22 12.24
C LEU A 101 6.32 -3.60 13.65
N THR A 102 7.63 -3.64 13.90
CA THR A 102 8.10 -4.01 15.22
C THR A 102 7.66 -3.01 16.24
N ARG A 103 7.76 -1.75 15.92
CA ARG A 103 7.35 -0.73 16.85
C ARG A 103 5.90 -0.83 17.20
N PHE A 104 5.08 -1.22 16.27
CA PHE A 104 3.72 -1.25 16.51
C PHE A 104 3.29 -2.32 17.33
N GLY A 105 3.62 -3.37 17.22
CA GLY A 105 3.10 -4.28 17.99
C GLY A 105 4.04 -5.19 18.37
N GLY A 106 5.07 -5.12 17.81
CA GLY A 106 6.09 -5.93 18.12
C GLY A 106 5.78 -7.27 18.49
N VAL A 107 4.66 -7.47 18.90
CA VAL A 107 4.30 -8.65 19.40
C VAL A 107 4.17 -9.66 18.44
N GLY A 108 3.86 -9.34 17.32
CA GLY A 108 3.66 -10.35 16.39
C GLY A 108 4.90 -10.81 15.75
N ILE A 109 5.98 -10.18 16.04
CA ILE A 109 7.20 -10.51 15.37
C ILE A 109 8.03 -11.35 16.26
N PRO A 110 8.05 -12.61 16.09
CA PRO A 110 8.77 -13.44 16.99
C PRO A 110 10.23 -13.27 16.81
N PRO A 111 10.92 -13.48 17.82
CA PRO A 111 12.33 -13.36 17.79
C PRO A 111 12.94 -14.40 16.94
N ALA A 112 12.15 -15.22 16.46
CA ALA A 112 12.67 -16.21 15.60
C ALA A 112 13.39 -15.58 14.50
N SER A 113 13.03 -14.38 14.25
CA SER A 113 13.70 -13.73 13.19
C SER A 113 15.14 -13.64 13.51
N GLU A 114 15.48 -13.70 14.75
CA GLU A 114 16.82 -13.54 15.03
C GLU A 114 17.50 -14.78 14.75
N LYS A 115 16.85 -15.82 14.52
CA LYS A 115 17.49 -16.94 14.23
C LYS A 115 17.87 -16.84 12.91
N GLY A 116 17.76 -15.90 12.40
CA GLY A 116 18.15 -15.73 11.23
C GLY A 116 17.42 -16.28 10.21
N HIS A 117 16.72 -16.94 10.44
CA HIS A 117 16.08 -17.46 9.44
C HIS A 117 15.42 -16.55 8.85
N VAL A 118 15.60 -15.68 9.22
CA VAL A 118 15.01 -14.73 8.78
C VAL A 118 15.27 -14.71 7.51
N GLU A 119 15.97 -15.31 7.15
CA GLU A 119 16.30 -15.29 6.08
C GLU A 119 15.32 -15.28 5.36
N ILE A 120 14.69 -15.17 5.62
CA ILE A 120 13.69 -15.10 5.08
C ILE A 120 13.73 -14.54 4.14
#